data_006611a3dcdd4900d09018f131319dc6
#
_entry.id   006611a3dcdd4900d09018f131319dc6
#
_cell.length_a   1.000
_cell.length_b   1.000
_cell.length_c   1.000
_cell.angle_alpha   90.00
_cell.angle_beta   90.00
_cell.angle_gamma   90.00
#
_symmetry.space_group_name_H-M   'P 1'
#
loop_
_entity.id
_entity.type
_entity.pdbx_description
1 polymer ?
#
loop_
_entity_poly.entity_id
_entity_poly.type
_entity_poly.pdbx_seq_one_letter_code
_entity_poly.pdbx_strand_id
1 'polypeptide(L)'
;SWSIALRRVVVTGLGMVTPLGSGVGHNWSEITAGKCGISKIEAFDVSDISCQIAGQVPGADHPGGLNLDNWIDPRDQRKQDRFIQLGLAAACQAVEDSGWMPSDRGSQNRTGVMIGSGIGGLESIVVTDQLMNMKGPRRISPFFIPSALINLISGHVSIRFGFRGPNHAVVTACSTGAHAIGDAARMVALDDADVMVAVGAEAAVCRIGMAGFAAARALSTSYNDTP
;
A
#
# COMPACT_ATOMS: atom_id res chain seq x y z
N SER A 1 24.50 30.32 17.20
CA SER A 1 24.12 29.02 16.61
C SER A 1 22.71 28.67 17.10
N TRP A 2 21.77 28.57 16.20
CA TRP A 2 20.43 28.08 16.52
C TRP A 2 20.52 26.57 16.65
N SER A 3 20.55 26.04 17.86
CA SER A 3 20.39 24.60 18.07
C SER A 3 18.88 24.32 18.02
N ILE A 4 18.39 23.79 16.92
CA ILE A 4 17.06 23.20 16.86
C ILE A 4 17.14 21.91 17.69
N ALA A 5 16.48 21.89 18.85
CA ALA A 5 16.32 20.66 19.61
C ALA A 5 15.34 19.75 18.84
N LEU A 6 15.86 18.70 18.20
CA LEU A 6 15.01 17.71 17.53
C LEU A 6 14.16 16.96 18.55
N ARG A 7 12.87 16.80 18.26
CA ARG A 7 11.96 15.99 19.06
C ARG A 7 12.29 14.50 18.87
N ARG A 8 12.14 13.71 19.93
CA ARG A 8 12.27 12.25 19.85
C ARG A 8 11.02 11.67 19.19
N VAL A 9 11.22 10.80 18.21
CA VAL A 9 10.15 10.13 17.47
C VAL A 9 10.09 8.66 17.89
N VAL A 10 8.88 8.16 18.11
CA VAL A 10 8.61 6.77 18.50
C VAL A 10 7.51 6.18 17.62
N VAL A 11 7.52 4.87 17.44
CA VAL A 11 6.45 4.13 16.78
C VAL A 11 5.37 3.83 17.83
N THR A 12 4.12 4.16 17.50
CA THR A 12 2.97 4.01 18.42
C THR A 12 1.92 3.05 17.90
N GLY A 13 1.99 2.63 16.64
CA GLY A 13 1.08 1.67 16.04
C GLY A 13 1.67 1.04 14.79
N LEU A 14 1.31 -0.20 14.53
CA LEU A 14 1.77 -1.00 13.41
C LEU A 14 0.59 -1.59 12.64
N GLY A 15 0.72 -1.67 11.33
CA GLY A 15 -0.21 -2.36 10.44
C GLY A 15 0.55 -3.10 9.36
N MET A 16 0.06 -4.26 8.98
CA MET A 16 0.76 -5.14 8.04
C MET A 16 -0.22 -5.93 7.18
N VAL A 17 0.02 -5.88 5.86
CA VAL A 17 -0.64 -6.69 4.86
C VAL A 17 0.44 -7.21 3.92
N THR A 18 0.63 -8.53 3.90
CA THR A 18 1.73 -9.17 3.16
C THR A 18 1.24 -10.46 2.50
N PRO A 19 2.07 -11.12 1.68
CA PRO A 19 1.76 -12.45 1.18
C PRO A 19 1.57 -13.53 2.25
N LEU A 20 1.95 -13.28 3.49
CA LEU A 20 1.66 -14.18 4.62
C LEU A 20 0.28 -13.93 5.24
N GLY A 21 -0.34 -12.79 4.97
CA GLY A 21 -1.68 -12.44 5.46
C GLY A 21 -1.81 -11.00 5.94
N SER A 22 -2.84 -10.75 6.72
CA SER A 22 -3.25 -9.46 7.27
C SER A 22 -3.10 -9.44 8.79
N GLY A 23 -2.59 -8.34 9.31
CA GLY A 23 -2.37 -8.14 10.75
C GLY A 23 -0.95 -8.47 11.21
N VAL A 24 -0.43 -7.64 12.13
CA VAL A 24 0.96 -7.75 12.62
C VAL A 24 1.19 -9.08 13.36
N GLY A 25 0.29 -9.46 14.25
CA GLY A 25 0.44 -10.69 15.04
C GLY A 25 0.46 -11.94 14.17
N HIS A 26 -0.43 -12.02 13.17
CA HIS A 26 -0.46 -13.14 12.22
C HIS A 26 0.83 -13.20 11.40
N ASN A 27 1.24 -12.09 10.80
CA ASN A 27 2.47 -12.01 10.02
C ASN A 27 3.70 -12.39 10.83
N TRP A 28 3.79 -11.93 12.08
CA TRP A 28 4.90 -12.26 12.97
C TRP A 28 4.95 -13.76 13.28
N SER A 29 3.80 -14.36 13.56
CA SER A 29 3.70 -15.81 13.78
C SER A 29 4.16 -16.61 12.56
N GLU A 30 3.72 -16.24 11.36
CA GLU A 30 4.10 -16.94 10.13
C GLU A 30 5.59 -16.77 9.80
N ILE A 31 6.14 -15.56 9.96
CA ILE A 31 7.57 -15.29 9.75
C ILE A 31 8.44 -16.12 10.71
N THR A 32 8.10 -16.12 11.99
CA THR A 32 8.87 -16.85 12.99
C THR A 32 8.73 -18.38 12.86
N ALA A 33 7.66 -18.85 12.23
CA ALA A 33 7.48 -20.24 11.85
C ALA A 33 8.21 -20.62 10.54
N GLY A 34 8.89 -19.68 9.90
CA GLY A 34 9.65 -19.91 8.65
C GLY A 34 8.74 -20.12 7.43
N LYS A 35 7.49 -19.62 7.45
CA LYS A 35 6.56 -19.74 6.32
C LYS A 35 7.01 -18.87 5.13
N CYS A 36 6.82 -19.41 3.93
CA CYS A 36 7.00 -18.69 2.68
C CYS A 36 5.65 -18.19 2.15
N GLY A 37 5.58 -16.92 1.78
CA GLY A 37 4.39 -16.32 1.16
C GLY A 37 4.44 -16.26 -0.37
N ILE A 38 5.46 -16.87 -1.00
CA ILE A 38 5.57 -16.93 -2.46
C ILE A 38 4.82 -18.17 -2.95
N SER A 39 4.04 -18.04 -4.01
CA SER A 39 3.24 -19.10 -4.61
C SER A 39 3.15 -18.95 -6.13
N LYS A 40 2.66 -19.99 -6.79
CA LYS A 40 2.32 -19.92 -8.22
C LYS A 40 1.24 -18.85 -8.45
N ILE A 41 1.38 -18.11 -9.55
CA ILE A 41 0.37 -17.12 -9.95
C ILE A 41 -0.75 -17.85 -10.69
N GLU A 42 -1.97 -17.75 -10.15
CA GLU A 42 -3.19 -18.34 -10.72
C GLU A 42 -4.21 -17.29 -11.15
N ALA A 43 -4.06 -16.03 -10.68
CA ALA A 43 -5.01 -14.97 -10.93
C ALA A 43 -5.05 -14.47 -12.37
N PHE A 44 -3.97 -14.68 -13.14
CA PHE A 44 -3.86 -14.30 -14.55
C PHE A 44 -2.85 -15.21 -15.29
N ASP A 45 -2.95 -15.24 -16.60
CA ASP A 45 -2.06 -16.07 -17.44
C ASP A 45 -0.62 -15.55 -17.41
N VAL A 46 0.30 -16.41 -17.01
CA VAL A 46 1.75 -16.20 -16.97
C VAL A 46 2.53 -17.24 -17.77
N SER A 47 1.86 -18.05 -18.60
CA SER A 47 2.46 -19.17 -19.32
C SER A 47 3.57 -18.74 -20.29
N ASP A 48 3.52 -17.51 -20.78
CA ASP A 48 4.50 -16.87 -21.68
C ASP A 48 5.50 -15.96 -20.94
N ILE A 49 5.48 -15.94 -19.59
CA ILE A 49 6.38 -15.15 -18.74
C ILE A 49 7.36 -16.11 -18.05
N SER A 50 8.64 -15.75 -18.05
CA SER A 50 9.70 -16.61 -17.52
C SER A 50 9.63 -16.85 -16.01
N CYS A 51 9.04 -15.95 -15.24
CA CYS A 51 8.75 -16.10 -13.82
C CYS A 51 7.25 -16.24 -13.59
N GLN A 52 6.81 -17.32 -12.95
CA GLN A 52 5.40 -17.67 -12.76
C GLN A 52 5.00 -17.72 -11.29
N ILE A 53 5.86 -17.21 -10.42
CA ILE A 53 5.66 -17.16 -8.97
C ILE A 53 5.73 -15.73 -8.45
N ALA A 54 4.96 -15.44 -7.42
CA ALA A 54 4.98 -14.14 -6.73
C ALA A 54 4.48 -14.23 -5.30
N GLY A 55 4.78 -13.20 -4.52
CA GLY A 55 4.12 -12.96 -3.24
C GLY A 55 2.76 -12.30 -3.49
N GLN A 56 1.68 -13.01 -3.21
CA GLN A 56 0.30 -12.54 -3.38
C GLN A 56 -0.40 -12.50 -2.02
N VAL A 57 -1.08 -11.39 -1.73
CA VAL A 57 -1.83 -11.26 -0.46
C VAL A 57 -3.04 -12.20 -0.49
N PRO A 58 -3.13 -13.16 0.45
CA PRO A 58 -4.26 -14.09 0.51
C PRO A 58 -5.56 -13.36 0.87
N GLY A 59 -6.67 -13.81 0.28
CA GLY A 59 -8.01 -13.29 0.51
C GLY A 59 -8.67 -13.81 1.78
N ALA A 60 -9.90 -13.36 2.02
CA ALA A 60 -10.68 -13.71 3.21
C ALA A 60 -11.03 -15.21 3.34
N ASP A 61 -10.90 -15.97 2.28
CA ASP A 61 -11.09 -17.43 2.22
C ASP A 61 -9.91 -18.22 2.81
N HIS A 62 -8.79 -17.56 3.07
CA HIS A 62 -7.60 -18.16 3.67
C HIS A 62 -7.46 -17.78 5.15
N PRO A 63 -6.97 -18.69 6.02
CA PRO A 63 -6.66 -18.35 7.41
C PRO A 63 -5.69 -17.19 7.51
N GLY A 64 -6.06 -16.13 8.23
CA GLY A 64 -5.25 -14.91 8.35
C GLY A 64 -5.20 -14.03 7.10
N GLY A 65 -5.98 -14.35 6.06
CA GLY A 65 -6.04 -13.57 4.83
C GLY A 65 -6.73 -12.21 5.01
N LEU A 66 -6.58 -11.36 4.00
CA LEU A 66 -7.15 -10.01 4.00
C LEU A 66 -8.64 -10.04 3.65
N ASN A 67 -9.49 -9.68 4.60
CA ASN A 67 -10.87 -9.30 4.31
C ASN A 67 -10.95 -7.77 4.15
N LEU A 68 -11.08 -7.29 2.93
CA LEU A 68 -11.17 -5.86 2.64
C LEU A 68 -12.39 -5.20 3.25
N ASP A 69 -13.51 -5.92 3.40
CA ASP A 69 -14.75 -5.37 3.95
C ASP A 69 -14.60 -4.91 5.40
N ASN A 70 -13.60 -5.43 6.12
CA ASN A 70 -13.27 -4.96 7.46
C ASN A 70 -12.65 -3.54 7.45
N TRP A 71 -12.09 -3.11 6.31
CA TRP A 71 -11.29 -1.89 6.20
C TRP A 71 -11.89 -0.86 5.26
N ILE A 72 -12.58 -1.28 4.21
CA ILE A 72 -13.03 -0.41 3.11
C ILE A 72 -14.46 -0.79 2.74
N ASP A 73 -15.36 0.20 2.69
CA ASP A 73 -16.73 -0.02 2.19
C ASP A 73 -16.69 -0.64 0.79
N PRO A 74 -17.44 -1.71 0.50
CA PRO A 74 -17.45 -2.36 -0.82
C PRO A 74 -17.73 -1.43 -1.99
N ARG A 75 -18.48 -0.33 -1.77
CA ARG A 75 -18.74 0.69 -2.80
C ARG A 75 -17.48 1.50 -3.15
N ASP A 76 -16.60 1.69 -2.19
CA ASP A 76 -15.35 2.43 -2.38
C ASP A 76 -14.24 1.54 -2.92
N GLN A 77 -14.24 0.25 -2.62
CA GLN A 77 -13.29 -0.72 -3.19
C GLN A 77 -13.28 -0.68 -4.72
N ARG A 78 -14.44 -0.52 -5.36
CA ARG A 78 -14.56 -0.47 -6.82
C ARG A 78 -13.97 0.78 -7.47
N LYS A 79 -13.64 1.80 -6.68
CA LYS A 79 -13.08 3.07 -7.12
C LYS A 79 -11.57 3.17 -6.86
N GLN A 80 -10.96 2.10 -6.39
CA GLN A 80 -9.58 2.06 -5.92
C GLN A 80 -8.81 0.94 -6.60
N ASP A 81 -7.62 1.23 -7.09
CA ASP A 81 -6.67 0.20 -7.49
C ASP A 81 -6.22 -0.62 -6.26
N ARG A 82 -5.74 -1.81 -6.49
CA ARG A 82 -5.31 -2.74 -5.46
C ARG A 82 -4.26 -2.15 -4.50
N PHE A 83 -3.31 -1.34 -5.01
CA PHE A 83 -2.29 -0.74 -4.15
C PHE A 83 -2.90 0.21 -3.10
N ILE A 84 -3.97 0.94 -3.46
CA ILE A 84 -4.70 1.79 -2.51
C ILE A 84 -5.38 0.91 -1.44
N GLN A 85 -6.03 -0.17 -1.84
CA GLN A 85 -6.71 -1.07 -0.92
C GLN A 85 -5.74 -1.68 0.11
N LEU A 86 -4.57 -2.16 -0.35
CA LEU A 86 -3.54 -2.74 0.52
C LEU A 86 -2.98 -1.70 1.49
N GLY A 87 -2.62 -0.53 0.98
CA GLY A 87 -2.06 0.55 1.79
C GLY A 87 -3.05 1.12 2.80
N LEU A 88 -4.32 1.27 2.41
CA LEU A 88 -5.38 1.74 3.29
C LEU A 88 -5.68 0.72 4.41
N ALA A 89 -5.74 -0.57 4.10
CA ALA A 89 -5.92 -1.60 5.11
C ALA A 89 -4.79 -1.62 6.13
N ALA A 90 -3.52 -1.52 5.69
CA ALA A 90 -2.37 -1.43 6.59
C ALA A 90 -2.39 -0.16 7.43
N ALA A 91 -2.71 0.99 6.83
CA ALA A 91 -2.81 2.28 7.54
C ALA A 91 -3.90 2.25 8.62
N CYS A 92 -5.08 1.70 8.31
CA CYS A 92 -6.16 1.56 9.28
C CYS A 92 -5.75 0.70 10.47
N GLN A 93 -5.08 -0.43 10.24
CA GLN A 93 -4.54 -1.26 11.31
C GLN A 93 -3.58 -0.47 12.21
N ALA A 94 -2.66 0.30 11.62
CA ALA A 94 -1.70 1.09 12.38
C ALA A 94 -2.37 2.19 13.23
N VAL A 95 -3.39 2.85 12.69
CA VAL A 95 -4.17 3.87 13.43
C VAL A 95 -4.93 3.23 14.57
N GLU A 96 -5.61 2.10 14.35
CA GLU A 96 -6.32 1.37 15.41
C GLU A 96 -5.38 0.88 16.51
N ASP A 97 -4.24 0.29 16.14
CA ASP A 97 -3.21 -0.19 17.08
C ASP A 97 -2.64 0.95 17.92
N SER A 98 -2.45 2.13 17.34
CA SER A 98 -1.98 3.31 18.08
C SER A 98 -2.99 3.88 19.05
N GLY A 99 -4.28 3.64 18.85
CA GLY A 99 -5.37 4.27 19.57
C GLY A 99 -5.51 5.78 19.32
N TRP A 100 -4.78 6.34 18.33
CA TRP A 100 -4.79 7.78 18.03
C TRP A 100 -5.89 8.13 17.02
N MET A 101 -7.03 8.57 17.54
CA MET A 101 -8.19 9.01 16.73
C MET A 101 -8.74 10.33 17.30
N PRO A 102 -8.01 11.46 17.11
CA PRO A 102 -8.39 12.73 17.72
C PRO A 102 -9.69 13.28 17.10
N SER A 103 -10.57 13.79 17.98
CA SER A 103 -11.80 14.48 17.58
C SER A 103 -11.65 16.00 17.59
N ASP A 104 -10.66 16.52 18.30
CA ASP A 104 -10.40 17.94 18.37
C ASP A 104 -9.61 18.46 17.17
N ARG A 105 -9.91 19.68 16.74
CA ARG A 105 -9.33 20.29 15.56
C ARG A 105 -7.82 20.54 15.69
N GLY A 106 -7.33 20.85 16.88
CA GLY A 106 -5.91 21.09 17.13
C GLY A 106 -5.08 19.85 16.85
N SER A 107 -5.43 18.72 17.45
CA SER A 107 -4.76 17.44 17.24
C SER A 107 -4.91 16.94 15.80
N GLN A 108 -6.08 17.14 15.18
CA GLN A 108 -6.29 16.79 13.76
C GLN A 108 -5.35 17.57 12.84
N ASN A 109 -5.16 18.88 13.07
CA ASN A 109 -4.26 19.72 12.28
C ASN A 109 -2.78 19.34 12.44
N ARG A 110 -2.44 18.67 13.55
CA ARG A 110 -1.08 18.22 13.88
C ARG A 110 -0.85 16.75 13.52
N THR A 111 -1.82 16.09 12.88
CA THR A 111 -1.71 14.69 12.44
C THR A 111 -1.67 14.64 10.92
N GLY A 112 -0.57 14.15 10.37
CA GLY A 112 -0.35 14.04 8.94
C GLY A 112 -0.26 12.61 8.44
N VAL A 113 -0.12 12.46 7.12
CA VAL A 113 -0.06 11.19 6.43
C VAL A 113 0.98 11.25 5.31
N MET A 114 1.89 10.27 5.31
CA MET A 114 2.91 10.08 4.28
C MET A 114 2.88 8.62 3.82
N ILE A 115 2.20 8.34 2.73
CA ILE A 115 2.08 6.98 2.18
C ILE A 115 2.48 7.02 0.71
N GLY A 116 3.44 6.18 0.35
CA GLY A 116 3.94 6.10 -1.01
C GLY A 116 3.77 4.71 -1.63
N SER A 117 3.99 4.66 -2.93
CA SER A 117 4.03 3.45 -3.75
C SER A 117 5.07 3.65 -4.85
N GLY A 118 5.72 2.58 -5.29
CA GLY A 118 6.74 2.67 -6.34
C GLY A 118 6.14 2.94 -7.72
N ILE A 119 5.05 2.25 -8.07
CA ILE A 119 4.41 2.32 -9.38
C ILE A 119 2.96 2.82 -9.29
N GLY A 120 2.27 2.52 -8.19
CA GLY A 120 0.87 2.90 -8.00
C GLY A 120 -0.11 2.05 -8.81
N GLY A 121 -1.07 2.68 -9.46
CA GLY A 121 -2.19 2.04 -10.16
C GLY A 121 -1.84 1.46 -11.54
N LEU A 122 -0.76 0.72 -11.66
CA LEU A 122 -0.27 0.15 -12.91
C LEU A 122 -1.34 -0.69 -13.64
N GLU A 123 -2.00 -1.60 -12.93
CA GLU A 123 -3.02 -2.46 -13.52
C GLU A 123 -4.24 -1.65 -13.97
N SER A 124 -4.72 -0.71 -13.16
CA SER A 124 -5.84 0.18 -13.51
C SER A 124 -5.54 1.00 -14.76
N ILE A 125 -4.30 1.47 -14.92
CA ILE A 125 -3.89 2.22 -16.11
C ILE A 125 -3.97 1.33 -17.35
N VAL A 126 -3.40 0.12 -17.29
CA VAL A 126 -3.37 -0.82 -18.44
C VAL A 126 -4.79 -1.26 -18.80
N VAL A 127 -5.59 -1.67 -17.84
CA VAL A 127 -6.97 -2.11 -18.07
C VAL A 127 -7.82 -0.98 -18.66
N THR A 128 -7.64 0.25 -18.19
CA THR A 128 -8.36 1.42 -18.69
C THR A 128 -7.93 1.78 -20.12
N ASP A 129 -6.63 1.70 -20.44
CA ASP A 129 -6.14 1.92 -21.80
C ASP A 129 -6.71 0.89 -22.77
N GLN A 130 -6.71 -0.39 -22.40
CA GLN A 130 -7.33 -1.46 -23.20
C GLN A 130 -8.83 -1.21 -23.42
N LEU A 131 -9.56 -0.81 -22.36
CA LEU A 131 -10.98 -0.48 -22.46
C LEU A 131 -11.22 0.70 -23.41
N MET A 132 -10.40 1.74 -23.32
CA MET A 132 -10.48 2.91 -24.19
C MET A 132 -10.26 2.52 -25.67
N ASN A 133 -9.25 1.69 -25.95
CA ASN A 133 -8.94 1.23 -27.31
C ASN A 133 -10.07 0.34 -27.88
N MET A 134 -10.71 -0.47 -27.04
CA MET A 134 -11.79 -1.38 -27.49
C MET A 134 -13.17 -0.69 -27.59
N LYS A 135 -13.50 0.22 -26.70
CA LYS A 135 -14.86 0.75 -26.51
C LYS A 135 -14.97 2.27 -26.56
N GLY A 136 -13.85 2.96 -26.76
CA GLY A 136 -13.75 4.42 -26.85
C GLY A 136 -13.72 5.15 -25.48
N PRO A 137 -13.37 6.45 -25.49
CA PRO A 137 -13.08 7.22 -24.28
C PRO A 137 -14.30 7.44 -23.36
N ARG A 138 -15.52 7.37 -23.91
CA ARG A 138 -16.75 7.54 -23.11
C ARG A 138 -17.01 6.41 -22.11
N ARG A 139 -16.27 5.31 -22.19
CA ARG A 139 -16.40 4.16 -21.30
C ARG A 139 -15.45 4.21 -20.10
N ILE A 140 -14.55 5.19 -20.07
CA ILE A 140 -13.62 5.37 -18.95
C ILE A 140 -14.40 5.79 -17.69
N SER A 141 -14.08 5.14 -16.57
CA SER A 141 -14.67 5.49 -15.28
C SER A 141 -14.24 6.89 -14.83
N PRO A 142 -15.15 7.71 -14.27
CA PRO A 142 -14.79 9.00 -13.67
C PRO A 142 -13.84 8.84 -12.46
N PHE A 143 -13.73 7.64 -11.91
CA PHE A 143 -12.83 7.31 -10.81
C PHE A 143 -11.44 6.83 -11.28
N PHE A 144 -11.21 6.72 -12.60
CA PHE A 144 -9.95 6.17 -13.11
C PHE A 144 -8.73 6.94 -12.58
N ILE A 145 -8.67 8.24 -12.76
CA ILE A 145 -7.52 9.03 -12.31
C ILE A 145 -7.32 8.92 -10.79
N PRO A 146 -8.35 9.17 -9.95
CA PRO A 146 -8.19 8.98 -8.51
C PRO A 146 -7.80 7.55 -8.10
N SER A 147 -8.22 6.52 -8.84
CA SER A 147 -7.87 5.12 -8.54
C SER A 147 -6.41 4.80 -8.78
N ALA A 148 -5.71 5.55 -9.63
CA ALA A 148 -4.34 5.25 -10.05
C ALA A 148 -3.27 6.13 -9.38
N LEU A 149 -3.64 7.29 -8.84
CA LEU A 149 -2.70 8.25 -8.26
C LEU A 149 -2.12 7.76 -6.93
N ILE A 150 -0.79 7.81 -6.81
CA ILE A 150 -0.04 7.29 -5.64
C ILE A 150 -0.42 8.02 -4.35
N ASN A 151 -0.62 9.33 -4.39
CA ASN A 151 -0.93 10.12 -3.19
C ASN A 151 -2.35 9.90 -2.65
N LEU A 152 -3.18 9.15 -3.34
CA LEU A 152 -4.57 8.96 -2.93
C LEU A 152 -4.73 8.03 -1.72
N ILE A 153 -3.74 7.16 -1.41
CA ILE A 153 -3.78 6.43 -0.13
C ILE A 153 -3.72 7.43 1.02
N SER A 154 -2.77 8.37 0.97
CA SER A 154 -2.67 9.44 1.97
C SER A 154 -3.95 10.27 2.06
N GLY A 155 -4.57 10.59 0.92
CA GLY A 155 -5.85 11.29 0.85
C GLY A 155 -6.99 10.51 1.51
N HIS A 156 -7.13 9.23 1.21
CA HIS A 156 -8.17 8.38 1.81
C HIS A 156 -8.02 8.25 3.33
N VAL A 157 -6.80 8.07 3.84
CA VAL A 157 -6.54 8.00 5.28
C VAL A 157 -6.90 9.33 5.95
N SER A 158 -6.49 10.45 5.37
CA SER A 158 -6.82 11.79 5.85
C SER A 158 -8.34 12.01 5.95
N ILE A 159 -9.08 11.68 4.89
CA ILE A 159 -10.54 11.82 4.86
C ILE A 159 -11.20 10.93 5.93
N ARG A 160 -10.77 9.67 6.01
CA ARG A 160 -11.36 8.69 6.92
C ARG A 160 -11.23 9.06 8.39
N PHE A 161 -10.05 9.54 8.81
CA PHE A 161 -9.74 9.81 10.21
C PHE A 161 -9.77 11.30 10.57
N GLY A 162 -10.02 12.18 9.60
CA GLY A 162 -10.02 13.63 9.83
C GLY A 162 -8.63 14.20 10.08
N PHE A 163 -7.56 13.56 9.60
CA PHE A 163 -6.18 14.05 9.72
C PHE A 163 -5.95 15.18 8.75
N ARG A 164 -5.47 16.34 9.23
CA ARG A 164 -5.40 17.59 8.49
C ARG A 164 -4.00 18.22 8.47
N GLY A 165 -3.02 17.52 8.99
CA GLY A 165 -1.62 17.90 8.93
C GLY A 165 -1.03 17.66 7.54
N PRO A 166 0.31 17.61 7.41
CA PRO A 166 0.96 17.35 6.14
C PRO A 166 0.41 16.07 5.47
N ASN A 167 0.10 16.16 4.17
CA ASN A 167 -0.49 15.04 3.42
C ASN A 167 0.09 14.98 2.02
N HIS A 168 0.99 14.04 1.80
CA HIS A 168 1.58 13.79 0.48
C HIS A 168 2.18 12.39 0.41
N ALA A 169 2.82 12.06 -0.69
CA ALA A 169 3.45 10.77 -0.94
C ALA A 169 4.92 10.96 -1.31
N VAL A 170 5.72 9.93 -1.01
CA VAL A 170 7.06 9.75 -1.55
C VAL A 170 7.05 8.61 -2.55
N VAL A 171 7.89 8.70 -3.59
CA VAL A 171 8.02 7.67 -4.63
C VAL A 171 9.50 7.45 -4.92
N THR A 172 10.03 6.35 -4.41
CA THR A 172 11.44 5.97 -4.57
C THR A 172 11.60 4.48 -4.84
N ALA A 173 10.72 3.96 -5.71
CA ALA A 173 10.68 2.53 -6.11
C ALA A 173 10.58 1.61 -4.89
N CYS A 174 11.41 0.55 -4.80
CA CYS A 174 11.38 -0.44 -3.71
C CYS A 174 11.74 0.13 -2.33
N SER A 175 12.36 1.31 -2.24
CA SER A 175 12.69 1.98 -0.99
C SER A 175 11.62 2.96 -0.49
N THR A 176 10.50 3.08 -1.21
CA THR A 176 9.43 4.04 -0.90
C THR A 176 8.91 3.93 0.54
N GLY A 177 8.66 2.70 1.03
CA GLY A 177 8.18 2.50 2.40
C GLY A 177 9.17 2.98 3.46
N ALA A 178 10.46 2.70 3.28
CA ALA A 178 11.51 3.17 4.18
C ALA A 178 11.62 4.70 4.15
N HIS A 179 11.55 5.33 2.97
CA HIS A 179 11.56 6.78 2.85
C HIS A 179 10.31 7.43 3.44
N ALA A 180 9.12 6.83 3.27
CA ALA A 180 7.90 7.32 3.91
C ALA A 180 8.04 7.39 5.43
N ILE A 181 8.58 6.35 6.05
CA ILE A 181 8.85 6.30 7.50
C ILE A 181 9.89 7.35 7.90
N GLY A 182 11.00 7.45 7.17
CA GLY A 182 12.07 8.40 7.46
C GLY A 182 11.64 9.85 7.33
N ASP A 183 10.92 10.20 6.26
CA ASP A 183 10.43 11.56 6.04
C ASP A 183 9.32 11.93 7.04
N ALA A 184 8.41 11.01 7.36
CA ALA A 184 7.42 11.20 8.41
C ALA A 184 8.08 11.45 9.78
N ALA A 185 9.10 10.66 10.13
CA ALA A 185 9.87 10.85 11.35
C ALA A 185 10.55 12.23 11.40
N ARG A 186 11.10 12.71 10.27
CA ARG A 186 11.68 14.05 10.17
C ARG A 186 10.64 15.14 10.39
N MET A 187 9.44 15.01 9.83
CA MET A 187 8.36 15.98 10.04
C MET A 187 7.98 16.08 11.51
N VAL A 188 7.89 14.97 12.22
CA VAL A 188 7.66 14.97 13.68
C VAL A 188 8.85 15.58 14.43
N ALA A 189 10.06 15.20 14.09
CA ALA A 189 11.27 15.69 14.75
C ALA A 189 11.47 17.20 14.60
N LEU A 190 11.07 17.76 13.43
CA LEU A 190 11.17 19.20 13.09
C LEU A 190 9.94 20.02 13.52
N ASP A 191 8.96 19.41 14.17
CA ASP A 191 7.74 20.06 14.63
C ASP A 191 6.75 20.46 13.53
N ASP A 192 6.80 19.86 12.35
CA ASP A 192 5.80 20.04 11.30
C ASP A 192 4.49 19.31 11.63
N ALA A 193 4.57 18.23 12.39
CA ALA A 193 3.45 17.43 12.87
C ALA A 193 3.76 16.81 14.24
N ASP A 194 2.73 16.40 14.97
CA ASP A 194 2.89 15.64 16.24
C ASP A 194 2.79 14.14 16.01
N VAL A 195 1.96 13.73 15.04
CA VAL A 195 1.77 12.34 14.65
C VAL A 195 1.75 12.25 13.12
N MET A 196 2.41 11.22 12.59
CA MET A 196 2.40 10.91 11.16
C MET A 196 2.05 9.43 10.95
N VAL A 197 1.11 9.17 10.04
CA VAL A 197 0.89 7.82 9.49
C VAL A 197 1.81 7.64 8.30
N ALA A 198 2.68 6.64 8.35
CA ALA A 198 3.67 6.37 7.31
C ALA A 198 3.54 4.93 6.81
N VAL A 199 3.35 4.74 5.50
CA VAL A 199 3.17 3.41 4.89
C VAL A 199 3.85 3.37 3.51
N GLY A 200 4.36 2.21 3.14
CA GLY A 200 4.64 1.86 1.74
C GLY A 200 3.68 0.78 1.28
N ALA A 201 3.14 0.91 0.08
CA ALA A 201 2.23 -0.07 -0.51
C ALA A 201 2.52 -0.26 -2.00
N GLU A 202 2.36 -1.48 -2.49
CA GLU A 202 2.55 -1.80 -3.91
C GLU A 202 1.65 -2.97 -4.31
N ALA A 203 1.16 -2.97 -5.54
CA ALA A 203 0.37 -4.03 -6.13
C ALA A 203 0.81 -4.32 -7.58
N ALA A 204 2.12 -4.54 -7.77
CA ALA A 204 2.71 -4.78 -9.09
C ALA A 204 2.58 -6.23 -9.59
N VAL A 205 1.95 -7.14 -8.82
CA VAL A 205 1.69 -8.52 -9.25
C VAL A 205 0.47 -8.53 -10.18
N CYS A 206 0.70 -8.09 -11.39
CA CYS A 206 -0.21 -8.11 -12.52
C CYS A 206 0.57 -8.45 -13.78
N ARG A 207 -0.12 -8.78 -14.89
CA ARG A 207 0.54 -9.28 -16.09
C ARG A 207 1.65 -8.35 -16.63
N ILE A 208 1.38 -7.05 -16.76
CA ILE A 208 2.37 -6.08 -17.24
C ILE A 208 3.52 -5.89 -16.24
N GLY A 209 3.25 -5.94 -14.94
CA GLY A 209 4.27 -5.86 -13.89
C GLY A 209 5.23 -7.04 -13.94
N MET A 210 4.68 -8.26 -14.02
CA MET A 210 5.48 -9.49 -14.16
C MET A 210 6.30 -9.47 -15.44
N ALA A 211 5.71 -9.12 -16.57
CA ALA A 211 6.43 -9.04 -17.86
C ALA A 211 7.55 -7.99 -17.84
N GLY A 212 7.30 -6.82 -17.25
CA GLY A 212 8.28 -5.74 -17.15
C GLY A 212 9.49 -6.12 -16.29
N PHE A 213 9.27 -6.68 -15.11
CA PHE A 213 10.36 -7.14 -14.25
C PHE A 213 11.09 -8.36 -14.82
N ALA A 214 10.39 -9.25 -15.51
CA ALA A 214 11.03 -10.35 -16.25
C ALA A 214 11.95 -9.83 -17.36
N ALA A 215 11.50 -8.84 -18.14
CA ALA A 215 12.31 -8.19 -19.17
C ALA A 215 13.58 -7.53 -18.60
N ALA A 216 13.48 -6.96 -17.41
CA ALA A 216 14.61 -6.40 -16.67
C ALA A 216 15.53 -7.47 -16.06
N ARG A 217 15.19 -8.76 -16.17
CA ARG A 217 15.90 -9.89 -15.56
C ARG A 217 16.01 -9.76 -14.02
N ALA A 218 15.01 -9.17 -13.39
CA ALA A 218 14.95 -8.92 -11.96
C ALA A 218 14.18 -9.99 -11.18
N LEU A 219 13.68 -11.03 -11.84
CA LEU A 219 12.87 -12.09 -11.25
C LEU A 219 13.58 -13.44 -11.27
N SER A 220 13.26 -14.28 -10.26
CA SER A 220 13.70 -15.68 -10.23
C SER A 220 12.93 -16.50 -11.25
N THR A 221 13.66 -17.28 -12.09
CA THR A 221 13.07 -18.14 -13.10
C THR A 221 13.29 -19.63 -12.83
N SER A 222 13.99 -19.96 -11.75
CA SER A 222 14.43 -21.35 -11.46
C SER A 222 13.48 -22.11 -10.52
N TYR A 223 12.45 -21.45 -9.98
CA TYR A 223 11.60 -22.01 -8.92
C TYR A 223 10.11 -22.00 -9.27
N ASN A 224 9.76 -21.94 -10.55
CA ASN A 224 8.35 -21.94 -10.98
C ASN A 224 7.56 -23.17 -10.51
N ASP A 225 8.22 -24.32 -10.36
CA ASP A 225 7.60 -25.56 -9.90
C ASP A 225 7.75 -25.82 -8.39
N THR A 226 8.67 -25.10 -7.74
CA THR A 226 8.99 -25.24 -6.31
C THR A 226 9.14 -23.88 -5.64
N PRO A 227 8.06 -23.07 -5.58
CA PRO A 227 8.10 -21.71 -5.05
C PRO A 227 8.43 -21.63 -3.58
#